data_d8d506b5cc46fb63dde54aa42405d04b
#
_entry.id   d8d506b5cc46fb63dde54aa42405d04b
#
_cell.length_a   1.000
_cell.length_b   1.000
_cell.length_c   1.000
_cell.angle_alpha   90.00
_cell.angle_beta   90.00
_cell.angle_gamma   90.00
#
_symmetry.space_group_name_H-M   'P 1'
#
loop_
_entity.id
_entity.type
_entity.pdbx_description
1 polymer ?
#
loop_
_entity_poly.entity_id
_entity_poly.type
_entity_poly.pdbx_seq_one_letter_code
_entity_poly.pdbx_strand_id
1 'polypeptide(L)'
;MTHMLNQTTIAENLRALGLRAGAGVMVHSSLRSFGHVEGGAQSVVLALMDVVTSEGTLMMPTFNHGVPWEDDGPRVYDPRVTPTINGAIPDAFWRMPPVHRRLDPPHPIAAWGRNAQRYAQFHHRTLT
;
A
#
# COMPACT_ATOMS: atom_id res chain seq x y z
N MET A 1 15.79 -0.50 -26.37
CA MET A 1 16.19 0.27 -25.19
C MET A 1 15.18 0.07 -24.06
N THR A 2 15.62 -0.51 -22.97
CA THR A 2 14.75 -0.73 -21.82
C THR A 2 14.56 0.61 -21.11
N HIS A 3 13.31 1.06 -21.03
CA HIS A 3 13.00 2.24 -20.24
C HIS A 3 12.93 1.87 -18.78
N MET A 4 13.84 2.43 -18.01
CA MET A 4 13.82 2.29 -16.57
C MET A 4 12.82 3.29 -16.00
N LEU A 5 11.82 2.79 -15.29
CA LEU A 5 10.88 3.65 -14.58
C LEU A 5 11.52 4.16 -13.29
N ASN A 6 11.16 5.36 -12.91
CA ASN A 6 11.54 5.94 -11.64
C ASN A 6 10.35 6.67 -11.02
N GLN A 7 10.54 7.17 -9.81
CA GLN A 7 9.47 7.86 -9.08
C GLN A 7 8.84 8.98 -9.90
N THR A 8 9.65 9.80 -10.55
CA THR A 8 9.17 10.95 -11.32
C THR A 8 8.34 10.52 -12.52
N THR A 9 8.82 9.55 -13.30
CA THR A 9 8.10 9.09 -14.50
C THR A 9 6.81 8.35 -14.13
N ILE A 10 6.81 7.59 -13.05
CA ILE A 10 5.59 6.94 -12.57
C ILE A 10 4.56 7.99 -12.15
N ALA A 11 4.98 9.01 -11.39
CA ALA A 11 4.09 10.08 -10.97
C ALA A 11 3.49 10.83 -12.18
N GLU A 12 4.32 11.15 -13.16
CA GLU A 12 3.85 11.81 -14.38
C GLU A 12 2.82 10.96 -15.13
N ASN A 13 3.07 9.67 -15.26
CA ASN A 13 2.15 8.75 -15.92
C ASN A 13 0.82 8.63 -15.18
N LEU A 14 0.86 8.59 -13.85
CA LEU A 14 -0.35 8.54 -13.04
C LEU A 14 -1.19 9.81 -13.22
N ARG A 15 -0.56 10.97 -13.26
CA ARG A 15 -1.26 12.23 -13.53
C ARG A 15 -1.87 12.25 -14.92
N ALA A 16 -1.15 11.72 -15.91
CA ALA A 16 -1.66 11.62 -17.28
C ALA A 16 -2.90 10.72 -17.38
N LEU A 17 -2.98 9.69 -16.52
CA LEU A 17 -4.14 8.81 -16.43
C LEU A 17 -5.32 9.40 -15.65
N GLY A 18 -5.15 10.57 -15.04
CA GLY A 18 -6.21 11.28 -14.35
C GLY A 18 -6.14 11.25 -12.84
N LEU A 19 -5.14 10.61 -12.25
CA LEU A 19 -4.97 10.64 -10.79
C LEU A 19 -4.56 12.04 -10.36
N ARG A 20 -5.19 12.56 -9.30
CA ARG A 20 -5.00 13.95 -8.88
C ARG A 20 -4.75 14.08 -7.39
N ALA A 21 -4.18 15.20 -7.01
CA ALA A 21 -4.04 15.60 -5.62
C ALA A 21 -5.41 15.62 -4.92
N GLY A 22 -5.45 15.14 -3.71
CA GLY A 22 -6.70 15.06 -2.94
C GLY A 22 -7.54 13.82 -3.20
N ALA A 23 -7.16 12.96 -4.15
CA ALA A 23 -7.91 11.74 -4.48
C ALA A 23 -7.87 10.72 -3.35
N GLY A 24 -8.94 9.97 -3.19
CA GLY A 24 -8.99 8.78 -2.34
C GLY A 24 -8.86 7.54 -3.22
N VAL A 25 -7.81 6.75 -3.02
CA VAL A 25 -7.45 5.66 -3.94
C VAL A 25 -7.13 4.39 -3.17
N MET A 26 -7.77 3.29 -3.55
CA MET A 26 -7.36 1.95 -3.15
C MET A 26 -6.54 1.36 -4.29
N VAL A 27 -5.29 1.00 -4.01
CA VAL A 27 -4.37 0.50 -5.02
C VAL A 27 -4.15 -1.00 -4.86
N HIS A 28 -4.41 -1.73 -5.93
CA HIS A 28 -4.03 -3.12 -6.08
C HIS A 28 -2.97 -3.17 -7.17
N SER A 29 -1.78 -3.61 -6.82
CA SER A 29 -0.66 -3.48 -7.74
C SER A 29 0.30 -4.66 -7.65
N SER A 30 1.04 -4.85 -8.74
CA SER A 30 2.13 -5.81 -8.81
C SER A 30 3.38 -5.09 -9.30
N LEU A 31 4.47 -5.20 -8.56
CA LEU A 31 5.74 -4.60 -8.97
C LEU A 31 6.23 -5.18 -10.31
N ARG A 32 5.98 -6.45 -10.56
CA ARG A 32 6.34 -7.09 -11.82
C ARG A 32 5.71 -6.42 -13.04
N SER A 33 4.49 -5.91 -12.88
CA SER A 33 3.77 -5.24 -13.97
C SER A 33 4.43 -3.95 -14.43
N PHE A 34 5.25 -3.35 -13.59
CA PHE A 34 6.01 -2.13 -13.93
C PHE A 34 7.31 -2.43 -14.69
N GLY A 35 7.75 -3.69 -14.70
CA GLY A 35 9.07 -4.03 -15.21
C GLY A 35 10.15 -3.61 -14.23
N HIS A 36 11.24 -3.07 -14.73
CA HIS A 36 12.31 -2.59 -13.86
C HIS A 36 12.00 -1.18 -13.35
N VAL A 37 11.99 -1.01 -12.04
CA VAL A 37 11.76 0.28 -11.39
C VAL A 37 12.99 0.66 -10.59
N GLU A 38 13.55 1.81 -10.88
CA GLU A 38 14.67 2.35 -10.11
C GLU A 38 14.19 2.67 -8.69
N GLY A 39 14.85 2.09 -7.69
CA GLY A 39 14.43 2.19 -6.30
C GLY A 39 13.34 1.20 -5.89
N GLY A 40 12.83 0.38 -6.82
CA GLY A 40 11.90 -0.72 -6.53
C GLY A 40 10.53 -0.27 -6.03
N ALA A 41 9.96 -1.09 -5.16
CA ALA A 41 8.61 -0.86 -4.63
C ALA A 41 8.46 0.49 -3.91
N GLN A 42 9.50 0.93 -3.22
CA GLN A 42 9.47 2.21 -2.50
C GLN A 42 9.24 3.38 -3.46
N SER A 43 9.86 3.34 -4.64
CA SER A 43 9.67 4.39 -5.65
C SER A 43 8.24 4.45 -6.17
N VAL A 44 7.58 3.31 -6.31
CA VAL A 44 6.17 3.26 -6.70
C VAL A 44 5.29 3.90 -5.63
N VAL A 45 5.52 3.55 -4.37
CA VAL A 45 4.78 4.13 -3.24
C VAL A 45 4.96 5.63 -3.18
N LEU A 46 6.20 6.10 -3.28
CA LEU A 46 6.51 7.53 -3.24
C LEU A 46 5.88 8.28 -4.40
N ALA A 47 5.86 7.68 -5.59
CA ALA A 47 5.19 8.27 -6.75
C ALA A 47 3.69 8.45 -6.52
N LEU A 48 3.04 7.44 -5.95
CA LEU A 48 1.62 7.53 -5.59
C LEU A 48 1.38 8.63 -4.56
N MET A 49 2.23 8.71 -3.54
CA MET A 49 2.14 9.76 -2.52
C MET A 49 2.33 11.16 -3.11
N ASP A 50 3.27 11.30 -4.07
CA ASP A 50 3.52 12.58 -4.74
C ASP A 50 2.29 13.08 -5.50
N VAL A 51 1.55 12.17 -6.13
CA VAL A 51 0.39 12.54 -6.94
C VAL A 51 -0.84 12.80 -6.06
N VAL A 52 -1.12 11.89 -5.13
CA VAL A 52 -2.28 11.97 -4.24
C VAL A 52 -2.11 13.08 -3.22
N THR A 53 -0.91 13.31 -2.76
CA THR A 53 -0.51 14.26 -1.72
C THR A 53 -1.13 13.93 -0.36
N SER A 54 -0.69 14.62 0.68
CA SER A 54 -1.23 14.43 2.04
C SER A 54 -2.68 14.90 2.18
N GLU A 55 -3.21 15.61 1.20
CA GLU A 55 -4.60 16.02 1.17
C GLU A 55 -5.53 14.92 0.68
N GLY A 56 -4.98 13.93 -0.02
CA GLY A 56 -5.72 12.75 -0.44
C GLY A 56 -5.49 11.58 0.50
N THR A 57 -5.98 10.42 0.13
CA THR A 57 -5.83 9.19 0.90
C THR A 57 -5.38 8.06 -0.02
N LEU A 58 -4.27 7.45 0.33
CA LEU A 58 -3.74 6.27 -0.38
C LEU A 58 -3.96 5.05 0.51
N MET A 59 -4.58 4.03 -0.05
CA MET A 59 -4.88 2.79 0.67
C MET A 59 -4.41 1.60 -0.14
N MET A 60 -3.93 0.58 0.56
CA MET A 60 -3.52 -0.69 -0.05
C MET A 60 -3.93 -1.84 0.85
N PRO A 61 -4.32 -2.99 0.28
CA PRO A 61 -4.51 -4.20 1.09
C PRO A 61 -3.16 -4.69 1.62
N THR A 62 -3.15 -5.11 2.86
CA THR A 62 -1.96 -5.64 3.52
C THR A 62 -2.29 -6.94 4.25
N PHE A 63 -2.95 -7.85 3.53
CA PHE A 63 -3.42 -9.11 4.07
C PHE A 63 -2.27 -10.03 4.43
N ASN A 64 -2.50 -10.90 5.40
CA ASN A 64 -1.53 -11.92 5.80
C ASN A 64 -2.11 -13.34 5.78
N HIS A 65 -3.34 -13.51 5.33
CA HIS A 65 -3.96 -14.84 5.21
C HIS A 65 -3.34 -15.64 4.06
N GLY A 66 -3.45 -16.95 4.14
CA GLY A 66 -2.89 -17.82 3.12
C GLY A 66 -1.42 -18.13 3.26
N VAL A 67 -0.75 -17.54 4.22
CA VAL A 67 0.64 -17.89 4.55
C VAL A 67 0.63 -19.21 5.32
N PRO A 68 1.47 -20.21 4.96
CA PRO A 68 1.48 -21.50 5.64
C PRO A 68 1.74 -21.35 7.14
N TRP A 69 1.06 -22.17 7.94
CA TRP A 69 1.35 -22.25 9.36
C TRP A 69 2.75 -22.84 9.55
N GLU A 70 3.52 -22.20 10.40
CA GLU A 70 4.74 -22.81 10.88
C GLU A 70 4.40 -23.72 12.06
N ASP A 71 5.26 -24.74 12.27
CA ASP A 71 4.96 -25.85 13.17
C ASP A 71 4.82 -25.45 14.65
N ASP A 72 5.13 -24.22 15.00
CA ASP A 72 5.30 -23.78 16.38
C ASP A 72 4.16 -22.94 16.97
N GLY A 73 2.94 -23.14 16.48
CA GLY A 73 1.80 -22.56 17.15
C GLY A 73 1.03 -21.51 16.34
N PRO A 74 0.06 -20.85 16.99
CA PRO A 74 -0.84 -19.94 16.31
C PRO A 74 -0.09 -18.71 15.80
N ARG A 75 -0.41 -18.30 14.59
CA ARG A 75 0.12 -17.06 14.04
C ARG A 75 -0.48 -15.89 14.76
N VAL A 76 0.38 -15.00 15.18
CA VAL A 76 -0.02 -13.74 15.75
C VAL A 76 0.16 -12.66 14.69
N TYR A 77 -0.93 -12.01 14.32
CA TYR A 77 -0.88 -10.85 13.48
C TYR A 77 -0.50 -9.63 14.33
N ASP A 78 0.59 -8.97 13.95
CA ASP A 78 0.99 -7.71 14.55
C ASP A 78 1.12 -6.68 13.42
N PRO A 79 0.27 -5.65 13.38
CA PRO A 79 0.31 -4.66 12.29
C PRO A 79 1.61 -3.89 12.19
N ARG A 80 2.46 -3.97 13.22
CA ARG A 80 3.74 -3.28 13.23
C ARG A 80 4.86 -4.07 12.56
N VAL A 81 4.72 -5.40 12.47
CA VAL A 81 5.81 -6.26 12.00
C VAL A 81 5.42 -7.35 11.03
N THR A 82 4.14 -7.76 10.99
CA THR A 82 3.73 -8.89 10.15
C THR A 82 3.75 -8.51 8.66
N PRO A 83 4.52 -9.21 7.81
CA PRO A 83 4.52 -8.93 6.38
C PRO A 83 3.17 -9.17 5.72
N THR A 84 2.96 -8.57 4.57
CA THR A 84 1.77 -8.82 3.77
C THR A 84 2.06 -9.78 2.63
N ILE A 85 1.04 -10.57 2.24
CA ILE A 85 1.10 -11.44 1.07
C ILE A 85 0.69 -10.70 -0.23
N ASN A 86 0.28 -9.46 -0.15
CA ASN A 86 -0.24 -8.70 -1.29
C ASN A 86 0.86 -8.18 -2.23
N GLY A 87 2.12 -8.47 -1.93
CA GLY A 87 3.24 -8.15 -2.80
C GLY A 87 4.18 -7.10 -2.25
N ALA A 88 5.21 -6.78 -3.03
CA ALA A 88 6.29 -5.90 -2.59
C ALA A 88 5.84 -4.45 -2.39
N ILE A 89 4.92 -3.96 -3.22
CA ILE A 89 4.46 -2.57 -3.11
C ILE A 89 3.65 -2.34 -1.84
N PRO A 90 2.60 -3.12 -1.54
CA PRO A 90 1.91 -2.99 -0.26
C PRO A 90 2.82 -3.24 0.95
N ASP A 91 3.77 -4.17 0.84
CA ASP A 91 4.68 -4.45 1.95
C ASP A 91 5.61 -3.26 2.23
N ALA A 92 6.12 -2.60 1.21
CA ALA A 92 6.90 -1.38 1.37
C ALA A 92 6.04 -0.25 1.93
N PHE A 93 4.80 -0.15 1.50
CA PHE A 93 3.89 0.93 1.88
C PHE A 93 3.59 0.92 3.38
N TRP A 94 3.16 -0.22 3.93
CA TRP A 94 2.75 -0.25 5.34
C TRP A 94 3.92 -0.02 6.31
N ARG A 95 5.15 -0.23 5.85
CA ARG A 95 6.35 -0.03 6.68
C ARG A 95 6.78 1.43 6.77
N MET A 96 6.23 2.30 5.92
CA MET A 96 6.60 3.71 5.91
C MET A 96 5.83 4.49 6.95
N PRO A 97 6.49 5.25 7.84
CA PRO A 97 5.77 6.20 8.67
C PRO A 97 5.36 7.43 7.82
N PRO A 98 4.19 8.03 7.98
CA PRO A 98 3.16 7.72 8.97
C PRO A 98 1.98 6.90 8.40
N VAL A 99 2.25 5.79 7.78
CA VAL A 99 1.21 4.90 7.25
C VAL A 99 0.55 4.17 8.42
N HIS A 100 -0.78 4.18 8.44
CA HIS A 100 -1.57 3.48 9.44
C HIS A 100 -2.00 2.13 8.90
N ARG A 101 -1.74 1.06 9.65
CA ARG A 101 -2.15 -0.29 9.29
C ARG A 101 -3.16 -0.79 10.30
N ARG A 102 -4.23 -1.38 9.79
CA ARG A 102 -5.31 -1.88 10.62
C ARG A 102 -4.85 -2.98 11.57
N LEU A 103 -5.42 -2.97 12.78
CA LEU A 103 -5.10 -3.95 13.82
C LEU A 103 -5.73 -5.33 13.57
N ASP A 104 -6.89 -5.38 12.94
CA ASP A 104 -7.69 -6.60 12.89
C ASP A 104 -7.38 -7.45 11.66
N PRO A 105 -7.00 -8.76 11.86
CA PRO A 105 -7.03 -9.70 10.76
C PRO A 105 -8.48 -10.06 10.40
N PRO A 106 -8.81 -10.74 9.26
CA PRO A 106 -7.85 -11.28 8.29
C PRO A 106 -7.55 -10.36 7.10
N HIS A 107 -8.26 -9.26 6.96
CA HIS A 107 -8.15 -8.40 5.77
C HIS A 107 -7.73 -6.98 6.14
N PRO A 108 -6.57 -6.79 6.78
CA PRO A 108 -6.13 -5.46 7.15
C PRO A 108 -5.77 -4.64 5.92
N ILE A 109 -6.05 -3.35 6.01
CA ILE A 109 -5.59 -2.39 5.01
C ILE A 109 -4.62 -1.43 5.68
N ALA A 110 -3.73 -0.86 4.87
CA ALA A 110 -2.89 0.25 5.27
C ALA A 110 -3.38 1.51 4.57
N ALA A 111 -3.26 2.65 5.24
CA ALA A 111 -3.73 3.92 4.72
C ALA A 111 -2.77 5.05 5.08
N TRP A 112 -2.64 6.00 4.15
CA TRP A 112 -1.79 7.16 4.29
C TRP A 112 -2.53 8.40 3.78
N GLY A 113 -2.26 9.54 4.41
CA GLY A 113 -2.81 10.82 3.99
C GLY A 113 -3.98 11.25 4.84
N ARG A 114 -4.79 12.13 4.29
CA ARG A 114 -5.96 12.68 4.98
C ARG A 114 -6.96 11.56 5.30
N ASN A 115 -7.44 11.52 6.52
CA ASN A 115 -8.37 10.51 7.00
C ASN A 115 -7.81 9.08 7.06
N ALA A 116 -6.49 8.90 6.89
CA ALA A 116 -5.88 7.58 6.88
C ALA A 116 -6.19 6.78 8.15
N GLN A 117 -6.05 7.41 9.31
CA GLN A 117 -6.34 6.77 10.60
C GLN A 117 -7.79 6.34 10.69
N ARG A 118 -8.71 7.16 10.20
CA ARG A 118 -10.13 6.83 10.18
C ARG A 118 -10.44 5.62 9.32
N TYR A 119 -9.88 5.53 8.13
CA TYR A 119 -10.07 4.37 7.25
C TYR A 119 -9.49 3.10 7.87
N ALA A 120 -8.35 3.19 8.50
CA ALA A 120 -7.73 2.05 9.16
C ALA A 120 -8.54 1.59 10.40
N GLN A 121 -9.21 2.50 11.11
CA GLN A 121 -9.97 2.19 12.33
C GLN A 121 -11.39 1.71 12.06
N PHE A 122 -12.07 2.26 11.07
CA PHE A 122 -13.51 2.06 10.91
C PHE A 122 -13.90 0.98 9.91
N HIS A 123 -12.96 0.36 9.28
CA HIS A 123 -13.24 -0.68 8.30
C HIS A 123 -14.08 -1.83 8.89
N HIS A 124 -13.88 -2.17 10.15
CA HIS A 124 -14.63 -3.24 10.81
C HIS A 124 -16.11 -2.90 11.03
N ARG A 125 -16.50 -1.65 10.90
CA ARG A 125 -17.89 -1.22 11.04
C ARG A 125 -18.66 -1.26 9.74
N THR A 126 -18.00 -1.42 8.63
CA THR A 126 -18.68 -1.60 7.36
C THR A 126 -19.01 -3.06 7.21
N LEU A 127 -20.29 -3.35 7.27
CA LEU A 127 -20.77 -4.69 7.01
C LEU A 127 -20.68 -4.96 5.53
N THR A 128 -19.82 -5.83 5.17
CA THR A 128 -19.76 -6.36 3.82
C THR A 128 -19.94 -7.84 3.87
#